data_56044a9c04b673dcf0f3f12dba444095
#
_entry.id   56044a9c04b673dcf0f3f12dba444095
#
_cell.length_a   1.000
_cell.length_b   1.000
_cell.length_c   1.000
_cell.angle_alpha   90.00
_cell.angle_beta   90.00
_cell.angle_gamma   90.00
#
_symmetry.space_group_name_H-M   'P 1'
#
loop_
_entity.id
_entity.type
_entity.pdbx_description
1 polymer ?
#
loop_
_entity_poly.entity_id
_entity_poly.type
_entity_poly.pdbx_seq_one_letter_code
_entity_poly.pdbx_strand_id
1 'polypeptide(L)'
;MDIHLTHYPLRDYKSMWNDMKSIVKDYSKVGRRNKRAIDRDKLNKHMMHLVRLYLMCFDILENGEINTYRENDREYLSEIRNGKYLDDDKQPTKEFYEIISEYDNKLNHLKNHSVLPDNPDFDRINKFLMETNLKIVKDNDNRRG
;
A
#
# COMPACT_ATOMS: atom_id res chain seq x y z
N MET A 1 -11.67 -27.30 14.63
CA MET A 1 -11.15 -26.47 15.73
C MET A 1 -12.36 -25.73 16.30
N ASP A 2 -12.93 -26.25 17.38
CA ASP A 2 -14.11 -25.65 18.00
C ASP A 2 -13.66 -24.51 18.91
N ILE A 3 -14.00 -23.28 18.54
CA ILE A 3 -13.71 -22.09 19.34
C ILE A 3 -14.84 -21.93 20.34
N HIS A 4 -14.63 -22.34 21.60
CA HIS A 4 -15.57 -22.09 22.69
C HIS A 4 -15.43 -20.62 23.15
N LEU A 5 -16.36 -19.78 22.73
CA LEU A 5 -16.50 -18.39 23.16
C LEU A 5 -17.33 -18.28 24.44
N THR A 6 -16.94 -18.97 25.53
CA THR A 6 -17.59 -18.87 26.84
C THR A 6 -17.02 -17.65 27.57
N HIS A 7 -17.92 -16.78 28.08
CA HIS A 7 -17.65 -15.57 28.93
C HIS A 7 -17.37 -14.24 28.21
N TYR A 8 -17.73 -14.10 26.93
CA TYR A 8 -17.68 -12.78 26.29
C TYR A 8 -19.02 -12.02 26.49
N PRO A 9 -18.98 -10.71 26.82
CA PRO A 9 -20.20 -9.89 26.88
C PRO A 9 -20.91 -9.84 25.52
N LEU A 10 -22.23 -9.78 25.52
CA LEU A 10 -23.04 -9.77 24.28
C LEU A 10 -22.67 -8.64 23.32
N ARG A 11 -22.20 -7.49 23.84
CA ARG A 11 -21.68 -6.38 23.03
C ARG A 11 -20.46 -6.77 22.19
N ASP A 12 -19.59 -7.64 22.73
CA ASP A 12 -18.34 -8.03 22.07
C ASP A 12 -18.63 -9.00 20.93
N TYR A 13 -19.65 -9.87 21.06
CA TYR A 13 -20.15 -10.67 19.94
C TYR A 13 -20.66 -9.81 18.78
N LYS A 14 -21.37 -8.70 19.09
CA LYS A 14 -21.87 -7.77 18.09
C LYS A 14 -20.71 -7.05 17.37
N SER A 15 -19.67 -6.67 18.10
CA SER A 15 -18.47 -6.06 17.54
C SER A 15 -17.75 -7.05 16.61
N MET A 16 -17.44 -8.25 17.10
CA MET A 16 -16.83 -9.32 16.29
C MET A 16 -17.62 -9.62 15.01
N TRP A 17 -18.96 -9.66 15.11
CA TRP A 17 -19.81 -9.89 13.94
C TRP A 17 -19.71 -8.76 12.92
N ASN A 18 -19.65 -7.51 13.36
CA ASN A 18 -19.49 -6.36 12.49
C ASN A 18 -18.11 -6.36 11.83
N ASP A 19 -17.06 -6.70 12.58
CA ASP A 19 -15.69 -6.81 12.07
C ASP A 19 -15.57 -7.93 11.04
N MET A 20 -16.14 -9.11 11.32
CA MET A 20 -16.22 -10.21 10.34
C MET A 20 -16.96 -9.79 9.06
N LYS A 21 -18.10 -9.10 9.19
CA LYS A 21 -18.83 -8.57 8.01
C LYS A 21 -17.99 -7.59 7.21
N SER A 22 -17.24 -6.71 7.89
CA SER A 22 -16.34 -5.76 7.23
C SER A 22 -15.24 -6.49 6.47
N ILE A 23 -14.58 -7.46 7.10
CA ILE A 23 -13.53 -8.28 6.48
C ILE A 23 -14.07 -9.01 5.25
N VAL A 24 -15.21 -9.71 5.36
CA VAL A 24 -15.83 -10.43 4.23
C VAL A 24 -16.21 -9.47 3.10
N LYS A 25 -16.73 -8.29 3.42
CA LYS A 25 -17.06 -7.25 2.44
C LYS A 25 -15.81 -6.73 1.72
N ASP A 26 -14.72 -6.55 2.44
CA ASP A 26 -13.46 -6.07 1.87
C ASP A 26 -12.78 -7.14 1.03
N TYR A 27 -12.79 -8.39 1.47
CA TYR A 27 -12.36 -9.53 0.66
C TYR A 27 -13.14 -9.65 -0.66
N SER A 28 -14.46 -9.47 -0.61
CA SER A 28 -15.30 -9.49 -1.81
C SER A 28 -15.03 -8.31 -2.76
N LYS A 29 -14.51 -7.18 -2.25
CA LYS A 29 -14.10 -6.03 -3.08
C LYS A 29 -12.78 -6.28 -3.79
N VAL A 30 -11.81 -6.95 -3.12
CA VAL A 30 -10.51 -7.29 -3.71
C VAL A 30 -10.70 -8.19 -4.94
N GLY A 31 -11.46 -9.28 -4.81
CA GLY A 31 -11.74 -10.16 -5.94
C GLY A 31 -12.49 -9.47 -7.10
N ARG A 32 -13.44 -8.57 -6.79
CA ARG A 32 -14.16 -7.79 -7.81
C ARG A 32 -13.27 -6.76 -8.53
N ARG A 33 -12.29 -6.16 -7.84
CA ARG A 33 -11.34 -5.25 -8.48
C ARG A 33 -10.45 -5.96 -9.48
N ASN A 34 -9.91 -7.11 -9.11
CA ASN A 34 -9.06 -7.90 -9.99
C ASN A 34 -9.84 -8.39 -11.22
N LYS A 35 -11.04 -8.94 -11.02
CA LYS A 35 -11.92 -9.34 -12.12
C LYS A 35 -12.21 -8.18 -13.08
N ARG A 36 -12.58 -7.00 -12.55
CA ARG A 36 -12.81 -5.79 -13.38
C ARG A 36 -11.55 -5.28 -14.06
N ALA A 37 -10.37 -5.50 -13.47
CA ALA A 37 -9.10 -5.11 -14.09
C ALA A 37 -8.77 -6.01 -15.28
N ILE A 38 -9.04 -7.32 -15.16
CA ILE A 38 -8.91 -8.29 -16.24
C ILE A 38 -9.90 -7.96 -17.35
N ASP A 39 -11.19 -7.82 -17.01
CA ASP A 39 -12.28 -7.50 -17.96
C ASP A 39 -12.03 -6.20 -18.74
N ARG A 40 -11.30 -5.24 -18.16
CA ARG A 40 -10.98 -3.94 -18.77
C ARG A 40 -9.60 -3.85 -19.37
N ASP A 41 -8.88 -4.95 -19.47
CA ASP A 41 -7.49 -4.98 -19.97
C ASP A 41 -6.55 -4.00 -19.23
N LYS A 42 -6.67 -3.97 -17.89
CA LYS A 42 -5.92 -3.06 -17.02
C LYS A 42 -5.06 -3.76 -15.97
N LEU A 43 -4.99 -5.09 -16.03
CA LEU A 43 -4.26 -5.87 -15.03
C LEU A 43 -2.77 -5.51 -15.03
N ASN A 44 -2.17 -5.38 -16.21
CA ASN A 44 -0.79 -4.93 -16.40
C ASN A 44 -0.49 -3.59 -15.71
N LYS A 45 -1.44 -2.64 -15.73
CA LYS A 45 -1.32 -1.38 -15.00
C LYS A 45 -1.27 -1.60 -13.49
N HIS A 46 -2.09 -2.51 -12.96
CA HIS A 46 -2.09 -2.83 -11.52
C HIS A 46 -0.81 -3.55 -11.11
N MET A 47 -0.32 -4.46 -11.94
CA MET A 47 0.96 -5.15 -11.74
C MET A 47 2.13 -4.16 -11.67
N MET A 48 2.21 -3.24 -12.62
CA MET A 48 3.22 -2.16 -12.63
C MET A 48 3.13 -1.29 -11.37
N HIS A 49 1.91 -0.92 -10.93
CA HIS A 49 1.75 -0.14 -9.71
C HIS A 49 2.18 -0.91 -8.46
N LEU A 50 1.90 -2.21 -8.38
CA LEU A 50 2.32 -3.06 -7.28
C LEU A 50 3.85 -3.08 -7.17
N VAL A 51 4.55 -3.35 -8.26
CA VAL A 51 6.02 -3.34 -8.32
C VAL A 51 6.56 -1.97 -7.92
N ARG A 52 6.00 -0.89 -8.45
CA ARG A 52 6.42 0.47 -8.09
C ARG A 52 6.29 0.74 -6.60
N LEU A 53 5.23 0.26 -5.94
CA LEU A 53 5.06 0.41 -4.51
C LEU A 53 6.12 -0.35 -3.72
N TYR A 54 6.47 -1.59 -4.10
CA TYR A 54 7.58 -2.32 -3.49
C TYR A 54 8.89 -1.55 -3.58
N LEU A 55 9.24 -1.08 -4.77
CA LEU A 55 10.45 -0.30 -4.98
C LEU A 55 10.49 0.98 -4.13
N MET A 56 9.37 1.68 -3.99
CA MET A 56 9.26 2.84 -3.09
C MET A 56 9.42 2.45 -1.61
N CYS A 57 8.82 1.33 -1.20
CA CYS A 57 8.98 0.81 0.16
C CYS A 57 10.44 0.47 0.46
N PHE A 58 11.16 -0.11 -0.49
CA PHE A 58 12.58 -0.41 -0.33
C PHE A 58 13.40 0.87 -0.13
N ASP A 59 13.21 1.91 -0.95
CA ASP A 59 13.91 3.18 -0.78
C ASP A 59 13.64 3.80 0.60
N ILE A 60 12.40 3.76 1.07
CA ILE A 60 12.02 4.29 2.38
C ILE A 60 12.70 3.49 3.50
N LEU A 61 12.67 2.17 3.44
CA LEU A 61 13.18 1.32 4.51
C LEU A 61 14.71 1.22 4.53
N GLU A 62 15.36 1.27 3.36
CA GLU A 62 16.82 1.19 3.21
C GLU A 62 17.49 2.55 3.40
N ASN A 63 16.90 3.63 2.87
CA ASN A 63 17.55 4.93 2.77
C ASN A 63 16.82 6.05 3.53
N GLY A 64 15.59 5.81 4.02
CA GLY A 64 14.76 6.85 4.63
C GLY A 64 14.24 7.89 3.63
N GLU A 65 14.28 7.61 2.34
CA GLU A 65 13.97 8.56 1.27
C GLU A 65 12.73 8.14 0.47
N ILE A 66 11.95 9.13 0.03
CA ILE A 66 10.81 8.92 -0.87
C ILE A 66 11.24 9.30 -2.28
N ASN A 67 11.57 8.31 -3.10
CA ASN A 67 11.87 8.52 -4.51
C ASN A 67 10.63 8.28 -5.37
N THR A 68 9.98 9.36 -5.82
CA THR A 68 8.81 9.29 -6.69
C THR A 68 9.17 9.29 -8.18
N TYR A 69 10.33 9.88 -8.53
CA TYR A 69 10.86 9.90 -9.88
C TYR A 69 11.84 8.76 -10.07
N ARG A 70 11.38 7.69 -10.73
CA ARG A 70 12.09 6.42 -10.85
C ARG A 70 12.66 6.26 -12.26
N GLU A 71 13.65 7.07 -12.60
CA GLU A 71 14.28 7.06 -13.94
C GLU A 71 14.91 5.71 -14.25
N ASN A 72 15.65 5.17 -13.30
CA ASN A 72 16.35 3.88 -13.47
C ASN A 72 15.39 2.68 -13.60
N ASP A 73 14.19 2.76 -13.03
CA ASP A 73 13.20 1.69 -13.07
C ASP A 73 12.18 1.88 -14.21
N ARG A 74 12.28 2.98 -14.97
CA ARG A 74 11.27 3.38 -15.96
C ARG A 74 11.07 2.34 -17.06
N GLU A 75 12.15 1.79 -17.57
CA GLU A 75 12.10 0.76 -18.62
C GLU A 75 11.42 -0.49 -18.10
N TYR A 76 11.86 -1.00 -16.97
CA TYR A 76 11.29 -2.18 -16.30
C TYR A 76 9.80 -2.01 -15.99
N LEU A 77 9.40 -0.89 -15.41
CA LEU A 77 7.99 -0.58 -15.13
C LEU A 77 7.16 -0.47 -16.43
N SER A 78 7.75 0.04 -17.49
CA SER A 78 7.09 0.13 -18.81
C SER A 78 6.90 -1.24 -19.44
N GLU A 79 7.85 -2.16 -19.32
CA GLU A 79 7.72 -3.54 -19.78
C GLU A 79 6.56 -4.26 -19.10
N ILE A 80 6.44 -4.12 -17.77
CA ILE A 80 5.31 -4.68 -17.01
C ILE A 80 3.98 -4.09 -17.52
N ARG A 81 3.94 -2.77 -17.69
CA ARG A 81 2.75 -2.07 -18.18
C ARG A 81 2.35 -2.49 -19.58
N ASN A 82 3.32 -2.84 -20.42
CA ASN A 82 3.11 -3.32 -21.79
C ASN A 82 2.74 -4.81 -21.86
N GLY A 83 2.62 -5.48 -20.72
CA GLY A 83 2.12 -6.85 -20.62
C GLY A 83 3.18 -7.93 -20.71
N LYS A 84 4.46 -7.62 -20.51
CA LYS A 84 5.57 -8.61 -20.55
C LYS A 84 5.30 -9.84 -19.68
N TYR A 85 4.60 -9.67 -18.57
CA TYR A 85 4.30 -10.72 -17.59
C TYR A 85 2.84 -11.16 -17.60
N LEU A 86 2.14 -10.97 -18.72
CA LEU A 86 0.81 -11.55 -18.96
C LEU A 86 0.94 -12.71 -19.93
N ASP A 87 0.20 -13.77 -19.66
CA ASP A 87 0.01 -14.90 -20.59
C ASP A 87 -1.07 -14.61 -21.65
N ASP A 88 -1.33 -15.57 -22.52
CA ASP A 88 -2.33 -15.44 -23.59
C ASP A 88 -3.76 -15.25 -23.06
N ASP A 89 -4.03 -15.73 -21.84
CA ASP A 89 -5.30 -15.56 -21.12
C ASP A 89 -5.36 -14.28 -20.31
N LYS A 90 -4.37 -13.38 -20.47
CA LYS A 90 -4.21 -12.12 -19.73
C LYS A 90 -4.11 -12.31 -18.21
N GLN A 91 -3.57 -13.43 -17.76
CA GLN A 91 -3.26 -13.70 -16.38
C GLN A 91 -1.77 -13.43 -16.11
N PRO A 92 -1.38 -13.10 -14.86
CA PRO A 92 0.02 -12.94 -14.52
C PRO A 92 0.76 -14.27 -14.69
N THR A 93 1.92 -14.22 -15.31
CA THR A 93 2.79 -15.39 -15.49
C THR A 93 3.37 -15.88 -14.16
N LYS A 94 3.85 -17.12 -14.15
CA LYS A 94 4.56 -17.70 -13.00
C LYS A 94 5.77 -16.84 -12.60
N GLU A 95 6.52 -16.35 -13.58
CA GLU A 95 7.67 -15.46 -13.38
C GLU A 95 7.29 -14.19 -12.59
N PHE A 96 6.14 -13.59 -12.88
CA PHE A 96 5.67 -12.43 -12.11
C PHE A 96 5.41 -12.76 -10.64
N TYR A 97 4.81 -13.91 -10.35
CA TYR A 97 4.58 -14.34 -8.98
C TYR A 97 5.89 -14.63 -8.24
N GLU A 98 6.91 -15.15 -8.92
CA GLU A 98 8.26 -15.34 -8.35
C GLU A 98 8.89 -14.00 -7.97
N ILE A 99 8.82 -12.99 -8.85
CA ILE A 99 9.28 -11.62 -8.56
C ILE A 99 8.57 -11.03 -7.32
N ILE A 100 7.25 -11.18 -7.24
CA ILE A 100 6.50 -10.67 -6.08
C ILE A 100 6.89 -11.41 -4.80
N SER A 101 7.11 -12.72 -4.86
CA SER A 101 7.57 -13.49 -3.71
C SER A 101 8.96 -13.04 -3.21
N GLU A 102 9.88 -12.75 -4.12
CA GLU A 102 11.20 -12.19 -3.78
C GLU A 102 11.07 -10.82 -3.13
N TYR A 103 10.19 -9.96 -3.66
CA TYR A 103 9.94 -8.62 -3.09
C TYR A 103 9.29 -8.70 -1.70
N ASP A 104 8.38 -9.63 -1.47
CA ASP A 104 7.79 -9.88 -0.15
C ASP A 104 8.85 -10.32 0.85
N ASN A 105 9.75 -11.22 0.46
CA ASN A 105 10.85 -11.67 1.31
C ASN A 105 11.81 -10.51 1.64
N LYS A 106 12.17 -9.70 0.64
CA LYS A 106 12.99 -8.49 0.86
C LYS A 106 12.29 -7.50 1.79
N LEU A 107 11.00 -7.24 1.59
CA LEU A 107 10.22 -6.34 2.44
C LEU A 107 10.17 -6.82 3.88
N ASN A 108 9.97 -8.11 4.11
CA ASN A 108 9.96 -8.69 5.45
C ASN A 108 11.33 -8.60 6.13
N HIS A 109 12.42 -8.76 5.39
CA HIS A 109 13.77 -8.53 5.91
C HIS A 109 13.97 -7.06 6.30
N LEU A 110 13.61 -6.13 5.42
CA LEU A 110 13.80 -4.70 5.63
C LEU A 110 12.96 -4.12 6.77
N LYS A 111 11.78 -4.66 7.06
CA LYS A 111 10.98 -4.25 8.22
C LYS A 111 11.74 -4.39 9.54
N ASN A 112 12.62 -5.38 9.64
CA ASN A 112 13.41 -5.66 10.86
C ASN A 112 14.78 -4.96 10.85
N HIS A 113 15.20 -4.39 9.72
CA HIS A 113 16.52 -3.80 9.51
C HIS A 113 16.45 -2.39 8.90
N SER A 114 15.32 -1.72 9.10
CA SER A 114 15.07 -0.39 8.56
C SER A 114 15.96 0.67 9.21
N VAL A 115 16.32 1.69 8.43
CA VAL A 115 16.97 2.92 8.94
C VAL A 115 15.97 3.88 9.61
N LEU A 116 14.68 3.59 9.53
CA LEU A 116 13.64 4.42 10.13
C LEU A 116 13.64 4.25 11.66
N PRO A 117 13.31 5.31 12.41
CA PRO A 117 13.13 5.22 13.85
C PRO A 117 11.90 4.37 14.20
N ASP A 118 11.95 3.64 15.32
CA ASP A 118 10.85 2.80 15.81
C ASP A 118 9.55 3.56 16.06
N ASN A 119 9.67 4.83 16.42
CA ASN A 119 8.52 5.71 16.71
C ASN A 119 8.61 7.01 15.91
N PRO A 120 7.46 7.54 15.47
CA PRO A 120 7.41 8.86 14.83
C PRO A 120 7.83 9.97 15.82
N ASP A 121 8.53 10.97 15.33
CA ASP A 121 8.81 12.21 16.07
C ASP A 121 7.54 13.08 16.08
N PHE A 122 6.67 12.86 17.06
CA PHE A 122 5.40 13.56 17.20
C PHE A 122 5.60 15.07 17.46
N ASP A 123 6.65 15.47 18.15
CA ASP A 123 6.93 16.89 18.42
C ASP A 123 7.27 17.62 17.14
N ARG A 124 8.11 17.03 16.30
CA ARG A 124 8.45 17.58 14.99
C ARG A 124 7.25 17.63 14.05
N ILE A 125 6.41 16.59 14.06
CA ILE A 125 5.17 16.55 13.26
C ILE A 125 4.22 17.66 13.72
N ASN A 126 3.97 17.81 15.02
CA ASN A 126 3.09 18.82 15.58
C ASN A 126 3.61 20.23 15.28
N LYS A 127 4.90 20.47 15.44
CA LYS A 127 5.53 21.73 15.09
C LYS A 127 5.31 22.09 13.63
N PHE A 128 5.55 21.15 12.72
CA PHE A 128 5.31 21.33 11.27
C PHE A 128 3.85 21.67 10.97
N LEU A 129 2.89 20.96 11.59
CA LEU A 129 1.46 21.23 11.41
C LEU A 129 1.08 22.64 11.92
N MET A 130 1.58 23.04 13.09
CA MET A 130 1.32 24.36 13.66
C MET A 130 1.88 25.48 12.77
N GLU A 131 3.13 25.35 12.31
CA GLU A 131 3.78 26.33 11.44
C GLU A 131 3.03 26.45 10.09
N THR A 132 2.61 25.32 9.52
CA THR A 132 1.86 25.29 8.26
C THR A 132 0.50 25.97 8.41
N ASN A 133 -0.25 25.66 9.48
CA ASN A 133 -1.53 26.28 9.75
C ASN A 133 -1.41 27.80 9.99
N LEU A 134 -0.42 28.23 10.76
CA LEU A 134 -0.15 29.64 10.99
C LEU A 134 0.18 30.39 9.69
N LYS A 135 0.93 29.76 8.79
CA LYS A 135 1.23 30.34 7.47
C LYS A 135 -0.03 30.52 6.64
N ILE A 136 -0.89 29.49 6.58
CA ILE A 136 -2.16 29.56 5.83
C ILE A 136 -3.07 30.67 6.36
N VAL A 137 -3.18 30.81 7.70
CA VAL A 137 -4.01 31.85 8.32
C VAL A 137 -3.48 33.23 7.94
N LYS A 138 -2.16 33.48 8.09
CA LYS A 138 -1.54 34.77 7.75
C LYS A 138 -1.68 35.10 6.26
N ASP A 139 -1.52 34.12 5.37
CA ASP A 139 -1.67 34.34 3.93
C ASP A 139 -3.13 34.67 3.55
N ASN A 140 -4.12 34.11 4.27
CA ASN A 140 -5.53 34.42 4.05
C ASN A 140 -5.90 35.82 4.59
N ASP A 141 -5.34 36.28 5.72
CA ASP A 141 -5.57 37.61 6.24
C ASP A 141 -4.98 38.69 5.32
N ASN A 142 -3.79 38.45 4.76
CA ASN A 142 -3.15 39.37 3.80
C ASN A 142 -3.90 39.46 2.44
N ARG A 143 -4.77 38.52 2.10
CA ARG A 143 -5.58 38.57 0.87
C ARG A 143 -6.92 39.28 1.06
N ARG A 144 -7.30 39.55 2.31
CA ARG A 144 -8.60 40.19 2.65
C ARG A 144 -8.46 41.68 3.03
N GLY A 145 -7.24 42.18 3.19
CA GLY A 145 -6.93 43.61 3.38
C GLY A 145 -6.46 44.20 2.07
#